data_41cf1f5abbebab70ecc7fc17bc1d4479
#
_entry.id   41cf1f5abbebab70ecc7fc17bc1d4479
#
_cell.length_a   1.000
_cell.length_b   1.000
_cell.length_c   1.000
_cell.angle_alpha   90.00
_cell.angle_beta   90.00
_cell.angle_gamma   90.00
#
_symmetry.space_group_name_H-M   'P 1'
#
loop_
_entity.id
_entity.type
_entity.pdbx_description
1 polymer ?
#
loop_
_entity_poly.entity_id
_entity_poly.type
_entity_poly.pdbx_seq_one_letter_code
_entity_poly.pdbx_strand_id
1 'polypeptide(L)'
;MDNLFEIARRVVIKEDENKFIEACKKRVACVAKHRIDENGNPFHIAASKGFLLSALKEIIKYLEEDTESKVKKAKDWEEVKRLEKELKNNKKYIKEALLDKSYIKDDGKKAVSPLYFLDPAEREEVKQIADIKCGFICNKKFHICLYIVGAIVCAITMCVSLYLLFSVSQSLALASIATIASGGSSYLLFKACNEVYGLYNESTIVTDPDVMQLLDSGLAPV
;
A
#
# COMPACT_ATOMS: atom_id res chain seq x y z
N MET A 1 -13.45 -27.81 10.34
CA MET A 1 -12.54 -27.20 9.34
C MET A 1 -11.93 -26.00 9.99
N ASP A 2 -10.61 -26.00 10.23
CA ASP A 2 -9.93 -24.88 10.86
C ASP A 2 -10.11 -23.62 10.01
N ASN A 3 -10.41 -22.51 10.69
CA ASN A 3 -10.52 -21.19 10.07
C ASN A 3 -9.12 -20.74 9.65
N LEU A 4 -8.96 -20.15 8.45
CA LEU A 4 -7.68 -19.62 7.96
C LEU A 4 -7.01 -18.67 8.96
N PHE A 5 -7.80 -17.94 9.72
CA PHE A 5 -7.34 -17.04 10.75
C PHE A 5 -6.68 -17.79 11.92
N GLU A 6 -7.29 -18.89 12.39
CA GLU A 6 -6.71 -19.74 13.44
C GLU A 6 -5.43 -20.43 12.97
N ILE A 7 -5.40 -20.86 11.70
CA ILE A 7 -4.18 -21.44 11.11
C ILE A 7 -3.06 -20.38 11.13
N ALA A 8 -3.34 -19.13 10.67
CA ALA A 8 -2.35 -18.05 10.68
C ALA A 8 -1.86 -17.72 12.11
N ARG A 9 -2.77 -17.73 13.10
CA ARG A 9 -2.40 -17.51 14.52
C ARG A 9 -1.44 -18.54 15.07
N ARG A 10 -1.61 -19.82 14.68
CA ARG A 10 -0.81 -20.94 15.17
C ARG A 10 0.57 -21.04 14.51
N VAL A 11 0.84 -20.26 13.46
CA VAL A 11 2.16 -20.28 12.80
C VAL A 11 3.25 -19.82 13.78
N VAL A 12 4.14 -20.75 14.14
CA VAL A 12 5.32 -20.52 14.98
C VAL A 12 6.59 -20.95 14.23
N ILE A 13 6.49 -22.01 13.44
CA ILE A 13 7.60 -22.59 12.68
C ILE A 13 7.23 -22.67 11.19
N LYS A 14 8.25 -22.87 10.35
CA LYS A 14 8.08 -22.94 8.89
C LYS A 14 7.11 -24.03 8.40
N GLU A 15 6.98 -25.12 9.15
CA GLU A 15 6.02 -26.18 8.84
C GLU A 15 4.57 -25.69 8.95
N ASP A 16 4.28 -24.85 9.94
CA ASP A 16 2.96 -24.25 10.12
C ASP A 16 2.66 -23.19 9.05
N GLU A 17 3.69 -22.45 8.60
CA GLU A 17 3.61 -21.55 7.45
C GLU A 17 3.16 -22.32 6.20
N ASN A 18 3.74 -23.50 5.93
CA ASN A 18 3.33 -24.34 4.81
C ASN A 18 1.87 -24.80 4.93
N LYS A 19 1.40 -25.13 6.14
CA LYS A 19 -0.02 -25.46 6.36
C LYS A 19 -0.94 -24.28 6.06
N PHE A 20 -0.52 -23.06 6.43
CA PHE A 20 -1.26 -21.84 6.09
C PHE A 20 -1.32 -21.61 4.57
N ILE A 21 -0.18 -21.73 3.89
CA ILE A 21 -0.07 -21.60 2.44
C ILE A 21 -0.99 -22.61 1.74
N GLU A 22 -0.94 -23.88 2.11
CA GLU A 22 -1.80 -24.93 1.54
C GLU A 22 -3.29 -24.69 1.79
N ALA A 23 -3.64 -24.16 2.94
CA ALA A 23 -5.01 -23.79 3.25
C ALA A 23 -5.50 -22.60 2.42
N CYS A 24 -4.62 -21.61 2.18
CA CYS A 24 -4.89 -20.46 1.30
C CYS A 24 -5.02 -20.88 -0.17
N LYS A 25 -4.14 -21.74 -0.70
CA LYS A 25 -4.22 -22.28 -2.07
C LYS A 25 -5.58 -22.88 -2.38
N LYS A 26 -6.15 -23.63 -1.42
CA LYS A 26 -7.47 -24.27 -1.56
C LYS A 26 -8.65 -23.32 -1.42
N ARG A 27 -8.46 -22.13 -0.80
CA ARG A 27 -9.57 -21.27 -0.38
C ARG A 27 -9.26 -19.77 -0.54
N VAL A 28 -8.63 -19.39 -1.65
CA VAL A 28 -8.23 -17.98 -1.89
C VAL A 28 -9.40 -17.01 -1.74
N ALA A 29 -10.58 -17.36 -2.26
CA ALA A 29 -11.78 -16.54 -2.13
C ALA A 29 -12.22 -16.32 -0.66
N CYS A 30 -11.84 -17.23 0.25
CA CYS A 30 -12.19 -17.13 1.65
C CYS A 30 -11.28 -16.13 2.39
N VAL A 31 -10.06 -15.87 1.92
CA VAL A 31 -9.13 -14.94 2.58
C VAL A 31 -9.72 -13.54 2.66
N ALA A 32 -10.33 -13.05 1.57
CA ALA A 32 -10.96 -11.74 1.53
C ALA A 32 -12.30 -11.68 2.30
N LYS A 33 -12.99 -12.82 2.45
CA LYS A 33 -14.31 -12.90 3.08
C LYS A 33 -14.25 -13.18 4.59
N HIS A 34 -13.16 -13.77 5.07
CA HIS A 34 -12.97 -14.06 6.50
C HIS A 34 -12.45 -12.83 7.22
N ARG A 35 -13.34 -11.88 7.45
CA ARG A 35 -13.13 -10.80 8.42
C ARG A 35 -13.60 -11.31 9.78
N ILE A 36 -12.74 -11.18 10.77
CA ILE A 36 -13.12 -11.43 12.16
C ILE A 36 -13.07 -10.07 12.85
N ASP A 37 -14.17 -9.33 12.73
CA ASP A 37 -14.40 -8.04 13.39
C ASP A 37 -13.17 -7.12 13.39
N GLU A 38 -12.71 -6.71 14.57
CA GLU A 38 -11.57 -5.79 14.75
C GLU A 38 -10.20 -6.42 14.47
N ASN A 39 -10.12 -7.76 14.31
CA ASN A 39 -8.86 -8.49 14.12
C ASN A 39 -8.41 -8.60 12.65
N GLY A 40 -9.14 -7.99 11.73
CA GLY A 40 -8.79 -7.98 10.31
C GLY A 40 -8.95 -9.34 9.61
N ASN A 41 -8.16 -9.58 8.59
CA ASN A 41 -8.15 -10.82 7.82
C ASN A 41 -6.87 -11.65 8.08
N PRO A 42 -6.78 -12.92 7.62
CA PRO A 42 -5.60 -13.77 7.85
C PRO A 42 -4.26 -13.17 7.39
N PHE A 43 -4.26 -12.29 6.39
CA PHE A 43 -3.04 -11.63 5.91
C PHE A 43 -2.51 -10.57 6.88
N HIS A 44 -3.34 -9.98 7.74
CA HIS A 44 -2.87 -9.11 8.81
C HIS A 44 -1.98 -9.87 9.79
N ILE A 45 -2.38 -11.08 10.16
CA ILE A 45 -1.59 -11.94 11.05
C ILE A 45 -0.30 -12.40 10.35
N ALA A 46 -0.41 -12.84 9.09
CA ALA A 46 0.76 -13.26 8.33
C ALA A 46 1.79 -12.13 8.19
N ALA A 47 1.32 -10.89 7.98
CA ALA A 47 2.18 -9.71 7.91
C ALA A 47 2.82 -9.37 9.26
N SER A 48 2.04 -9.36 10.35
CA SER A 48 2.55 -9.07 11.69
C SER A 48 3.56 -10.11 12.20
N LYS A 49 3.51 -11.33 11.66
CA LYS A 49 4.47 -12.41 11.95
C LYS A 49 5.62 -12.53 10.95
N GLY A 50 5.69 -11.64 9.95
CA GLY A 50 6.80 -11.56 8.99
C GLY A 50 6.83 -12.64 7.91
N PHE A 51 5.76 -13.45 7.71
CA PHE A 51 5.75 -14.48 6.67
C PHE A 51 4.80 -14.22 5.49
N LEU A 52 4.18 -13.01 5.42
CA LEU A 52 3.22 -12.69 4.37
C LEU A 52 3.85 -12.72 2.97
N LEU A 53 5.05 -12.21 2.81
CA LEU A 53 5.73 -12.13 1.51
C LEU A 53 6.03 -13.54 0.96
N SER A 54 6.58 -14.43 1.78
CA SER A 54 6.86 -15.81 1.39
C SER A 54 5.57 -16.56 1.03
N ALA A 55 4.53 -16.40 1.86
CA ALA A 55 3.24 -17.03 1.61
C ALA A 55 2.61 -16.54 0.30
N LEU A 56 2.64 -15.23 0.01
CA LEU A 56 2.08 -14.69 -1.23
C LEU A 56 2.81 -15.19 -2.47
N LYS A 57 4.15 -15.24 -2.45
CA LYS A 57 4.94 -15.80 -3.55
C LYS A 57 4.48 -17.21 -3.91
N GLU A 58 4.35 -18.07 -2.91
CA GLU A 58 3.94 -19.47 -3.09
C GLU A 58 2.48 -19.60 -3.54
N ILE A 59 1.56 -18.81 -2.97
CA ILE A 59 0.14 -18.85 -3.33
C ILE A 59 -0.06 -18.42 -4.79
N ILE A 60 0.54 -17.29 -5.20
CA ILE A 60 0.37 -16.75 -6.55
C ILE A 60 1.02 -17.67 -7.57
N LYS A 61 2.23 -18.15 -7.31
CA LYS A 61 2.92 -19.13 -8.15
C LYS A 61 2.06 -20.39 -8.36
N TYR A 62 1.51 -20.92 -7.30
CA TYR A 62 0.61 -22.10 -7.40
C TYR A 62 -0.62 -21.81 -8.26
N LEU A 63 -1.28 -20.66 -8.09
CA LEU A 63 -2.46 -20.28 -8.86
C LEU A 63 -2.15 -20.16 -10.36
N GLU A 64 -0.99 -19.62 -10.70
CA GLU A 64 -0.53 -19.49 -12.08
C GLU A 64 -0.20 -20.85 -12.70
N GLU A 65 0.59 -21.68 -12.02
CA GLU A 65 0.99 -23.01 -12.48
C GLU A 65 -0.23 -23.97 -12.60
N ASP A 66 -1.16 -23.94 -11.64
CA ASP A 66 -2.39 -24.74 -11.67
C ASP A 66 -3.28 -24.32 -12.84
N THR A 67 -3.44 -23.00 -13.04
CA THR A 67 -4.24 -22.48 -14.16
C THR A 67 -3.58 -22.84 -15.49
N GLU A 68 -2.27 -22.65 -15.65
CA GLU A 68 -1.55 -23.00 -16.86
C GLU A 68 -1.66 -24.51 -17.18
N SER A 69 -1.54 -25.37 -16.16
CA SER A 69 -1.72 -26.81 -16.31
C SER A 69 -3.13 -27.18 -16.77
N LYS A 70 -4.15 -26.49 -16.27
CA LYS A 70 -5.56 -26.70 -16.65
C LYS A 70 -5.83 -26.19 -18.06
N VAL A 71 -5.28 -25.01 -18.41
CA VAL A 71 -5.41 -24.42 -19.76
C VAL A 71 -4.79 -25.34 -20.81
N LYS A 72 -3.62 -25.93 -20.55
CA LYS A 72 -2.99 -26.91 -21.47
C LYS A 72 -3.85 -28.17 -21.70
N LYS A 73 -4.75 -28.49 -20.80
CA LYS A 73 -5.67 -29.66 -20.87
C LYS A 73 -7.07 -29.28 -21.35
N ALA A 74 -7.39 -28.01 -21.44
CA ALA A 74 -8.69 -27.50 -21.85
C ALA A 74 -9.00 -27.93 -23.31
N LYS A 75 -10.23 -28.37 -23.56
CA LYS A 75 -10.64 -28.89 -24.86
C LYS A 75 -11.23 -27.83 -25.78
N ASP A 76 -11.70 -26.74 -25.22
CA ASP A 76 -12.33 -25.66 -25.96
C ASP A 76 -11.93 -24.27 -25.42
N TRP A 77 -12.20 -23.25 -26.24
CA TRP A 77 -11.88 -21.85 -25.93
C TRP A 77 -12.72 -21.30 -24.75
N GLU A 78 -13.93 -21.77 -24.55
CA GLU A 78 -14.78 -21.31 -23.47
C GLU A 78 -14.26 -21.79 -22.10
N GLU A 79 -13.71 -22.98 -22.05
CA GLU A 79 -13.03 -23.51 -20.86
C GLU A 79 -11.78 -22.71 -20.54
N VAL A 80 -10.97 -22.36 -21.52
CA VAL A 80 -9.79 -21.48 -21.34
C VAL A 80 -10.20 -20.13 -20.75
N LYS A 81 -11.18 -19.47 -21.34
CA LYS A 81 -11.69 -18.18 -20.83
C LYS A 81 -12.20 -18.27 -19.38
N ARG A 82 -12.87 -19.38 -19.04
CA ARG A 82 -13.36 -19.59 -17.67
C ARG A 82 -12.19 -19.69 -16.68
N LEU A 83 -11.14 -20.45 -17.02
CA LEU A 83 -9.95 -20.62 -16.19
C LEU A 83 -9.18 -19.32 -16.00
N GLU A 84 -8.98 -18.55 -17.08
CA GLU A 84 -8.35 -17.23 -16.99
C GLU A 84 -9.17 -16.25 -16.12
N LYS A 85 -10.49 -16.27 -16.25
CA LYS A 85 -11.37 -15.46 -15.41
C LYS A 85 -11.31 -15.88 -13.94
N GLU A 86 -11.19 -17.17 -13.66
CA GLU A 86 -11.02 -17.68 -12.30
C GLU A 86 -9.69 -17.21 -11.70
N LEU A 87 -8.58 -17.31 -12.43
CA LEU A 87 -7.28 -16.78 -11.99
C LEU A 87 -7.36 -15.29 -11.69
N LYS A 88 -7.97 -14.52 -12.59
CA LYS A 88 -8.15 -13.08 -12.41
C LYS A 88 -8.98 -12.76 -11.14
N ASN A 89 -10.02 -13.52 -10.88
CA ASN A 89 -10.83 -13.36 -9.68
C ASN A 89 -10.05 -13.72 -8.41
N ASN A 90 -9.25 -14.79 -8.43
CA ASN A 90 -8.41 -15.18 -7.31
C ASN A 90 -7.36 -14.11 -6.99
N LYS A 91 -6.69 -13.56 -7.99
CA LYS A 91 -5.77 -12.41 -7.83
C LYS A 91 -6.49 -11.17 -7.27
N LYS A 92 -7.72 -10.93 -7.71
CA LYS A 92 -8.55 -9.83 -7.19
C LYS A 92 -8.84 -10.02 -5.69
N TYR A 93 -9.20 -11.22 -5.25
CA TYR A 93 -9.44 -11.52 -3.82
C TYR A 93 -8.19 -11.32 -2.96
N ILE A 94 -7.01 -11.75 -3.45
CA ILE A 94 -5.74 -11.48 -2.78
C ILE A 94 -5.51 -9.97 -2.63
N LYS A 95 -5.71 -9.22 -3.70
CA LYS A 95 -5.55 -7.77 -3.70
C LYS A 95 -6.53 -7.08 -2.74
N GLU A 96 -7.78 -7.49 -2.72
CA GLU A 96 -8.78 -6.96 -1.78
C GLU A 96 -8.39 -7.23 -0.34
N ALA A 97 -7.91 -8.44 -0.04
CA ALA A 97 -7.45 -8.80 1.30
C ALA A 97 -6.22 -8.00 1.75
N LEU A 98 -5.28 -7.71 0.84
CA LEU A 98 -4.09 -6.89 1.11
C LEU A 98 -4.41 -5.40 1.33
N LEU A 99 -5.47 -4.90 0.73
CA LEU A 99 -5.91 -3.51 0.85
C LEU A 99 -6.98 -3.30 1.94
N ASP A 100 -7.44 -4.39 2.56
CA ASP A 100 -8.46 -4.35 3.59
C ASP A 100 -7.95 -3.63 4.85
N LYS A 101 -8.65 -2.59 5.27
CA LYS A 101 -8.35 -1.79 6.46
C LYS A 101 -9.30 -2.14 7.61
N SER A 102 -9.48 -3.42 7.87
CA SER A 102 -10.39 -3.89 8.94
C SER A 102 -9.68 -4.11 10.29
N TYR A 103 -8.35 -4.17 10.31
CA TYR A 103 -7.60 -4.33 11.54
C TYR A 103 -7.50 -3.00 12.30
N ILE A 104 -7.96 -2.97 13.55
CA ILE A 104 -7.83 -1.81 14.45
C ILE A 104 -6.63 -2.06 15.35
N LYS A 105 -5.63 -1.17 15.27
CA LYS A 105 -4.46 -1.21 16.14
C LYS A 105 -4.85 -0.89 17.58
N ASP A 106 -4.11 -1.43 18.58
CA ASP A 106 -4.39 -1.34 20.01
C ASP A 106 -4.63 0.07 20.57
N ASP A 107 -4.19 1.12 19.83
CA ASP A 107 -4.49 2.52 20.14
C ASP A 107 -5.93 2.95 19.80
N GLY A 108 -6.71 2.06 19.17
CA GLY A 108 -8.12 2.27 18.80
C GLY A 108 -8.39 3.36 17.77
N LYS A 109 -7.34 4.01 17.24
CA LYS A 109 -7.47 5.24 16.46
C LYS A 109 -7.34 5.06 14.94
N LYS A 110 -6.77 3.96 14.46
CA LYS A 110 -6.48 3.82 13.03
C LYS A 110 -6.66 2.39 12.53
N ALA A 111 -7.57 2.23 11.59
CA ALA A 111 -7.71 0.99 10.83
C ALA A 111 -6.56 0.87 9.81
N VAL A 112 -5.84 -0.24 9.83
CA VAL A 112 -4.66 -0.48 8.99
C VAL A 112 -4.84 -1.70 8.08
N SER A 113 -4.11 -1.74 6.98
CA SER A 113 -4.08 -2.88 6.06
C SER A 113 -2.90 -3.82 6.40
N PRO A 114 -2.89 -5.08 5.91
CA PRO A 114 -1.74 -5.98 6.06
C PRO A 114 -0.41 -5.36 5.63
N LEU A 115 -0.43 -4.50 4.60
CA LEU A 115 0.76 -3.82 4.09
C LEU A 115 1.40 -2.85 5.11
N TYR A 116 0.67 -2.47 6.15
CA TYR A 116 1.21 -1.60 7.22
C TYR A 116 2.29 -2.29 8.04
N PHE A 117 2.19 -3.61 8.24
CA PHE A 117 3.10 -4.39 9.06
C PHE A 117 4.40 -4.79 8.34
N LEU A 118 4.49 -4.56 7.04
CA LEU A 118 5.65 -4.88 6.22
C LEU A 118 6.64 -3.72 6.20
N ASP A 119 7.93 -4.06 6.13
CA ASP A 119 8.95 -3.05 5.86
C ASP A 119 8.76 -2.41 4.46
N PRO A 120 9.39 -1.26 4.17
CA PRO A 120 9.20 -0.58 2.89
C PRO A 120 9.60 -1.41 1.67
N ALA A 121 10.63 -2.27 1.76
CA ALA A 121 11.10 -3.10 0.66
C ALA A 121 10.13 -4.26 0.41
N GLU A 122 9.75 -4.98 1.44
CA GLU A 122 8.75 -6.06 1.36
C GLU A 122 7.40 -5.55 0.88
N ARG A 123 6.99 -4.36 1.33
CA ARG A 123 5.73 -3.73 0.91
C ARG A 123 5.69 -3.46 -0.58
N GLU A 124 6.77 -2.95 -1.16
CA GLU A 124 6.84 -2.73 -2.61
C GLU A 124 6.86 -4.05 -3.38
N GLU A 125 7.57 -5.06 -2.87
CA GLU A 125 7.59 -6.38 -3.48
C GLU A 125 6.21 -7.05 -3.44
N VAL A 126 5.50 -7.00 -2.31
CA VAL A 126 4.11 -7.49 -2.19
C VAL A 126 3.17 -6.77 -3.14
N LYS A 127 3.31 -5.44 -3.30
CA LYS A 127 2.52 -4.68 -4.26
C LYS A 127 2.77 -5.13 -5.70
N GLN A 128 4.03 -5.38 -6.06
CA GLN A 128 4.39 -5.87 -7.39
C GLN A 128 3.79 -7.26 -7.66
N ILE A 129 3.98 -8.21 -6.74
CA ILE A 129 3.48 -9.58 -6.84
C ILE A 129 1.94 -9.61 -6.97
N ALA A 130 1.25 -8.78 -6.20
CA ALA A 130 -0.21 -8.70 -6.20
C ALA A 130 -0.77 -7.76 -7.29
N ASP A 131 0.05 -7.24 -8.20
CA ASP A 131 -0.33 -6.23 -9.21
C ASP A 131 -1.13 -5.06 -8.61
N ILE A 132 -0.72 -4.63 -7.42
CA ILE A 132 -1.30 -3.46 -6.77
C ILE A 132 -0.63 -2.23 -7.38
N LYS A 133 -1.22 -1.73 -8.46
CA LYS A 133 -0.79 -0.47 -9.05
C LYS A 133 -1.19 0.67 -8.11
N CYS A 134 -0.22 1.24 -7.42
CA CYS A 134 -0.39 2.60 -6.94
C CYS A 134 -0.54 3.45 -8.20
N GLY A 135 -1.75 3.93 -8.49
CA GLY A 135 -1.93 4.88 -9.58
C GLY A 135 -0.89 5.99 -9.41
N PHE A 136 -0.26 6.41 -10.51
CA PHE A 136 0.74 7.47 -10.51
C PHE A 136 0.29 8.70 -9.68
N ILE A 137 -1.01 9.00 -9.72
CA ILE A 137 -1.68 10.06 -8.97
C ILE A 137 -1.72 9.79 -7.45
N CYS A 138 -1.71 8.53 -6.99
CA CYS A 138 -1.74 8.18 -5.55
C CYS A 138 -0.35 8.09 -4.92
N ASN A 139 0.72 8.32 -5.69
CA ASN A 139 2.08 8.28 -5.17
C ASN A 139 2.38 9.60 -4.44
N LYS A 140 2.68 9.54 -3.13
CA LYS A 140 3.06 10.70 -2.32
C LYS A 140 4.20 11.51 -2.98
N LYS A 141 5.18 10.83 -3.58
CA LYS A 141 6.28 11.48 -4.30
C LYS A 141 5.79 12.30 -5.50
N PHE A 142 4.77 11.81 -6.22
CA PHE A 142 4.14 12.56 -7.32
C PHE A 142 3.43 13.81 -6.82
N HIS A 143 2.70 13.72 -5.71
CA HIS A 143 2.05 14.90 -5.10
C HIS A 143 3.07 15.95 -4.68
N ILE A 144 4.19 15.53 -4.06
CA ILE A 144 5.27 16.46 -3.70
C ILE A 144 5.83 17.15 -4.93
N CYS A 145 6.13 16.41 -6.01
CA CYS A 145 6.58 17.00 -7.27
C CYS A 145 5.54 17.98 -7.84
N LEU A 146 4.26 17.63 -7.81
CA LEU A 146 3.17 18.48 -8.29
C LEU A 146 3.07 19.79 -7.48
N TYR A 147 3.21 19.71 -6.15
CA TYR A 147 3.20 20.88 -5.29
C TYR A 147 4.40 21.79 -5.56
N ILE A 148 5.60 21.22 -5.74
CA ILE A 148 6.81 21.99 -6.06
C ILE A 148 6.67 22.68 -7.41
N VAL A 149 6.25 21.96 -8.45
CA VAL A 149 6.02 22.52 -9.79
C VAL A 149 4.98 23.64 -9.74
N GLY A 150 3.86 23.40 -9.05
CA GLY A 150 2.81 24.40 -8.85
C GLY A 150 3.33 25.66 -8.15
N ALA A 151 4.16 25.50 -7.10
CA ALA A 151 4.76 26.62 -6.39
C ALA A 151 5.70 27.44 -7.29
N ILE A 152 6.51 26.78 -8.15
CA ILE A 152 7.38 27.44 -9.11
C ILE A 152 6.57 28.25 -10.13
N VAL A 153 5.50 27.66 -10.68
CA VAL A 153 4.61 28.36 -11.63
C VAL A 153 3.97 29.59 -10.98
N CYS A 154 3.47 29.47 -9.74
CA CYS A 154 2.93 30.60 -9.00
C CYS A 154 3.99 31.69 -8.75
N ALA A 155 5.23 31.32 -8.40
CA ALA A 155 6.31 32.27 -8.18
C ALA A 155 6.68 33.03 -9.48
N ILE A 156 6.77 32.33 -10.61
CA ILE A 156 7.01 32.97 -11.93
C ILE A 156 5.85 33.90 -12.26
N THR A 157 4.60 33.50 -12.07
CA THR A 157 3.42 34.33 -12.32
C THR A 157 3.46 35.62 -11.46
N MET A 158 3.85 35.50 -10.19
CA MET A 158 4.02 36.64 -9.29
C MET A 158 5.09 37.58 -9.80
N CYS A 159 6.27 37.10 -10.19
CA CYS A 159 7.36 37.93 -10.69
C CYS A 159 6.96 38.66 -11.98
N VAL A 160 6.31 37.96 -12.92
CA VAL A 160 5.83 38.56 -14.17
C VAL A 160 4.78 39.62 -13.89
N SER A 161 3.82 39.35 -13.00
CA SER A 161 2.76 40.30 -12.63
C SER A 161 3.32 41.57 -11.97
N LEU A 162 4.32 41.41 -11.09
CA LEU A 162 5.00 42.55 -10.46
C LEU A 162 5.80 43.36 -11.49
N TYR A 163 6.52 42.70 -12.41
CA TYR A 163 7.24 43.37 -13.48
C TYR A 163 6.31 44.21 -14.36
N LEU A 164 5.16 43.63 -14.78
CA LEU A 164 4.17 44.37 -15.58
C LEU A 164 3.51 45.52 -14.81
N LEU A 165 3.25 45.33 -13.51
CA LEU A 165 2.71 46.36 -12.64
C LEU A 165 3.63 47.61 -12.59
N PHE A 166 4.93 47.41 -12.45
CA PHE A 166 5.91 48.49 -12.33
C PHE A 166 6.34 49.09 -13.67
N SER A 167 6.35 48.26 -14.75
CA SER A 167 6.91 48.65 -16.03
C SER A 167 5.88 49.18 -17.04
N VAL A 168 4.65 48.68 -17.00
CA VAL A 168 3.65 48.90 -18.08
C VAL A 168 2.42 49.64 -17.60
N SER A 169 1.84 49.29 -16.49
CA SER A 169 0.63 49.94 -15.96
C SER A 169 0.41 49.63 -14.48
N GLN A 170 -0.06 50.61 -13.72
CA GLN A 170 -0.51 50.45 -12.34
C GLN A 170 -1.96 49.89 -12.33
N SER A 171 -2.13 48.64 -12.75
CA SER A 171 -3.41 47.98 -12.80
C SER A 171 -3.71 47.23 -11.50
N LEU A 172 -4.85 47.50 -10.87
CA LEU A 172 -5.36 46.75 -9.70
C LEU A 172 -5.49 45.27 -9.98
N ALA A 173 -5.79 44.88 -11.22
CA ALA A 173 -5.89 43.48 -11.63
C ALA A 173 -4.54 42.76 -11.53
N LEU A 174 -3.42 43.41 -11.95
CA LEU A 174 -2.08 42.82 -11.84
C LEU A 174 -1.63 42.71 -10.38
N ALA A 175 -1.97 43.67 -9.54
CA ALA A 175 -1.71 43.59 -8.10
C ALA A 175 -2.45 42.43 -7.44
N SER A 176 -3.72 42.21 -7.80
CA SER A 176 -4.53 41.08 -7.31
C SER A 176 -3.95 39.73 -7.74
N ILE A 177 -3.53 39.61 -9.00
CA ILE A 177 -2.90 38.37 -9.53
C ILE A 177 -1.61 38.07 -8.76
N ALA A 178 -0.75 39.08 -8.54
CA ALA A 178 0.50 38.91 -7.79
C ALA A 178 0.25 38.43 -6.35
N THR A 179 -0.77 39.00 -5.68
CA THR A 179 -1.14 38.62 -4.31
C THR A 179 -1.67 37.15 -4.24
N ILE A 180 -2.55 36.77 -5.16
CA ILE A 180 -3.08 35.42 -5.24
C ILE A 180 -1.96 34.42 -5.55
N ALA A 181 -1.07 34.73 -6.49
CA ALA A 181 0.05 33.88 -6.86
C ALA A 181 1.05 33.70 -5.69
N SER A 182 1.30 34.76 -4.92
CA SER A 182 2.15 34.70 -3.71
C SER A 182 1.54 33.77 -2.65
N GLY A 183 0.25 33.94 -2.34
CA GLY A 183 -0.46 33.09 -1.39
C GLY A 183 -0.51 31.63 -1.86
N GLY A 184 -0.78 31.40 -3.14
CA GLY A 184 -0.78 30.07 -3.75
C GLY A 184 0.57 29.37 -3.66
N SER A 185 1.67 30.08 -3.98
CA SER A 185 3.04 29.56 -3.87
C SER A 185 3.37 29.15 -2.44
N SER A 186 3.10 30.01 -1.47
CA SER A 186 3.34 29.75 -0.04
C SER A 186 2.55 28.54 0.47
N TYR A 187 1.29 28.42 0.09
CA TYR A 187 0.44 27.28 0.46
C TYR A 187 0.94 25.96 -0.13
N LEU A 188 1.32 25.95 -1.41
CA LEU A 188 1.81 24.74 -2.08
C LEU A 188 3.17 24.29 -1.51
N LEU A 189 4.07 25.22 -1.19
CA LEU A 189 5.34 24.92 -0.53
C LEU A 189 5.10 24.35 0.89
N PHE A 190 4.22 24.95 1.67
CA PHE A 190 3.87 24.43 2.99
C PHE A 190 3.33 23.01 2.90
N LYS A 191 2.47 22.73 1.92
CA LYS A 191 1.90 21.40 1.72
C LYS A 191 2.96 20.39 1.27
N ALA A 192 3.88 20.77 0.38
CA ALA A 192 5.03 19.96 -0.03
C ALA A 192 5.92 19.61 1.18
N CYS A 193 6.28 20.58 2.00
CA CYS A 193 7.07 20.36 3.21
C CYS A 193 6.39 19.40 4.20
N ASN A 194 5.08 19.53 4.38
CA ASN A 194 4.31 18.66 5.28
C ASN A 194 4.26 17.21 4.79
N GLU A 195 4.13 17.00 3.47
CA GLU A 195 4.19 15.66 2.87
C GLU A 195 5.60 15.03 2.96
N VAL A 196 6.64 15.82 2.75
CA VAL A 196 8.05 15.39 2.92
C VAL A 196 8.31 15.01 4.37
N TYR A 197 7.87 15.83 5.33
CA TYR A 197 8.01 15.53 6.76
C TYR A 197 7.26 14.24 7.16
N GLY A 198 6.07 14.03 6.60
CA GLY A 198 5.33 12.78 6.78
C GLY A 198 6.07 11.55 6.25
N LEU A 199 6.71 11.66 5.07
CA LEU A 199 7.54 10.57 4.51
C LEU A 199 8.81 10.33 5.34
N TYR A 200 9.44 11.39 5.85
CA TYR A 200 10.61 11.27 6.70
C TYR A 200 10.28 10.55 8.01
N ASN A 201 9.20 10.91 8.68
CA ASN A 201 8.75 10.25 9.90
C ASN A 201 8.34 8.79 9.66
N GLU A 202 7.72 8.48 8.51
CA GLU A 202 7.41 7.09 8.13
C GLU A 202 8.69 6.25 7.91
N SER A 203 9.80 6.86 7.48
CA SER A 203 11.08 6.17 7.26
C SER A 203 11.94 6.05 8.52
N THR A 204 11.82 7.00 9.46
CA THR A 204 12.60 6.99 10.71
C THR A 204 12.06 6.06 11.78
N ILE A 205 10.76 5.71 11.75
CA ILE A 205 10.19 4.75 12.68
C ILE A 205 10.78 3.34 12.51
N VAL A 206 11.33 3.02 11.31
CA VAL A 206 11.97 1.72 11.02
C VAL A 206 13.45 1.66 11.46
N THR A 207 14.06 2.80 11.78
CA THR A 207 15.49 2.91 12.11
C THR A 207 15.77 3.30 13.56
N ASP A 208 14.76 3.20 14.44
CA ASP A 208 15.02 3.42 15.86
C ASP A 208 15.79 2.23 16.44
N PRO A 209 17.10 2.38 16.79
CA PRO A 209 17.93 1.29 17.30
C PRO A 209 17.40 0.67 18.58
N ASP A 210 16.60 1.42 19.36
CA ASP A 210 16.00 0.92 20.59
C ASP A 210 14.89 -0.09 20.31
N VAL A 211 14.16 0.04 19.20
CA VAL A 211 13.14 -0.92 18.77
C VAL A 211 13.80 -2.21 18.24
N MET A 212 14.96 -2.11 17.56
CA MET A 212 15.73 -3.28 17.13
C MET A 212 16.31 -4.06 18.31
N GLN A 213 16.79 -3.39 19.36
CA GLN A 213 17.30 -4.06 20.57
C GLN A 213 16.21 -4.78 21.35
N LEU A 214 14.97 -4.26 21.36
CA LEU A 214 13.81 -4.92 21.99
C LEU A 214 13.37 -6.17 21.23
N LEU A 215 13.49 -6.18 19.91
CA LEU A 215 13.20 -7.35 19.07
C LEU A 215 14.28 -8.44 19.21
N ASP A 216 15.55 -8.07 19.29
CA ASP A 216 16.68 -9.00 19.46
C ASP A 216 16.75 -9.60 20.88
N SER A 217 16.24 -8.91 21.89
CA SER A 217 16.25 -9.37 23.28
C SER A 217 15.19 -10.41 23.62
N GLY A 218 14.28 -10.73 22.69
CA GLY A 218 13.24 -11.76 22.90
C GLY A 218 12.22 -11.44 24.01
N LEU A 219 12.22 -10.22 24.52
CA LEU A 219 11.26 -9.74 25.51
C LEU A 219 10.04 -9.16 24.82
N ALA A 220 9.16 -10.05 24.33
CA ALA A 220 7.80 -9.63 24.05
C ALA A 220 7.12 -9.31 25.38
N PRO A 221 6.48 -8.15 25.53
CA PRO A 221 5.68 -7.87 26.72
C PRO A 221 4.52 -8.87 26.79
N VAL A 222 4.35 -9.47 27.94
CA VAL A 222 3.26 -10.36 28.35
C VAL A 222 1.95 -9.58 28.36
#